data_8f82b71c09d2273d2b7174e103531bd3
#
_entry.id   8f82b71c09d2273d2b7174e103531bd3
#
_cell.length_a   1.000
_cell.length_b   1.000
_cell.length_c   1.000
_cell.angle_alpha   90.00
_cell.angle_beta   90.00
_cell.angle_gamma   90.00
#
_symmetry.space_group_name_H-M   'P 1'
#
loop_
_entity.id
_entity.type
_entity.pdbx_description
1 polymer ?
#
loop_
_entity_poly.entity_id
_entity_poly.type
_entity_poly.pdbx_seq_one_letter_code
_entity_poly.pdbx_strand_id
1 'polypeptide(L)'
;MKNRSLGQIGTQISCIGLGGMSFSDAYGKTDTKQTHDILSSALDLGINHIDTAYIYGMGNSEKRIGEYFTKNKGSREKFIIATKGGIETGKNGERRFNNSKSYLKKSLEESLRRLCVDQVELYYVHRREAERPIEEVTQTLSEFVKEGKVNQIGFSEISPSSLNKASKIFPIGAIQSEYSLSTRYPELGILQKSEEIKATLVAFSPLGRSLLTDKPHNIKKAQTLNLLKENPRFLEPNLSHNIKITDAFRELASDMGISSAALAIAWLLHKGKNIVPIPGTRSTKHLKSLSKGSEVHLKPEELNEIDKILPVGWAHGDRYSVNQWVGPEKYC
;
A
#
# COMPACT_ATOMS: atom_id res chain seq x y z
N MET A 1 -10.54 -8.57 14.42
CA MET A 1 -10.07 -7.44 13.60
C MET A 1 -11.08 -6.30 13.68
N LYS A 2 -10.64 -5.05 13.91
CA LYS A 2 -11.53 -3.87 13.85
C LYS A 2 -11.79 -3.49 12.39
N ASN A 3 -12.92 -2.84 12.11
CA ASN A 3 -13.23 -2.33 10.79
C ASN A 3 -13.05 -0.82 10.70
N ARG A 4 -12.81 -0.32 9.48
CA ARG A 4 -12.76 1.09 9.10
C ARG A 4 -13.61 1.31 7.85
N SER A 5 -14.12 2.51 7.65
CA SER A 5 -14.85 2.85 6.42
C SER A 5 -13.88 3.12 5.28
N LEU A 6 -14.16 2.56 4.11
CA LEU A 6 -13.46 2.90 2.87
C LEU A 6 -14.23 4.05 2.20
N GLY A 7 -13.64 5.24 2.26
CA GLY A 7 -14.22 6.44 1.66
C GLY A 7 -15.58 6.84 2.22
N GLN A 8 -16.26 7.73 1.48
CA GLN A 8 -17.52 8.33 1.90
C GLN A 8 -18.72 7.36 1.84
N ILE A 9 -18.71 6.38 0.93
CA ILE A 9 -19.81 5.41 0.80
C ILE A 9 -19.82 4.36 1.91
N GLY A 10 -18.79 4.34 2.77
CA GLY A 10 -18.79 3.60 4.02
C GLY A 10 -18.64 2.09 3.90
N THR A 11 -18.14 1.58 2.76
CA THR A 11 -17.78 0.16 2.64
C THR A 11 -16.86 -0.24 3.77
N GLN A 12 -17.22 -1.27 4.54
CA GLN A 12 -16.45 -1.69 5.70
C GLN A 12 -15.27 -2.57 5.29
N ILE A 13 -14.06 -2.13 5.63
CA ILE A 13 -12.82 -2.88 5.43
C ILE A 13 -12.14 -3.13 6.78
N SER A 14 -11.35 -4.20 6.86
CA SER A 14 -10.47 -4.44 8.01
C SER A 14 -9.49 -3.28 8.18
N CYS A 15 -9.17 -2.93 9.42
CA CYS A 15 -8.24 -1.82 9.71
C CYS A 15 -6.80 -2.07 9.23
N ILE A 16 -6.48 -3.31 8.83
CA ILE A 16 -5.26 -3.70 8.14
C ILE A 16 -5.69 -4.41 6.87
N GLY A 17 -5.15 -3.97 5.72
CA GLY A 17 -5.33 -4.67 4.45
C GLY A 17 -4.14 -5.56 4.11
N LEU A 18 -4.21 -6.26 2.99
CA LEU A 18 -3.18 -7.16 2.48
C LEU A 18 -2.59 -6.61 1.19
N GLY A 19 -1.29 -6.28 1.18
CA GLY A 19 -0.55 -5.81 0.01
C GLY A 19 -0.18 -6.95 -0.94
N GLY A 20 -0.82 -6.98 -2.11
CA GLY A 20 -0.65 -8.02 -3.14
C GLY A 20 0.66 -7.94 -3.93
N MET A 21 1.48 -6.91 -3.75
CA MET A 21 2.78 -6.84 -4.42
C MET A 21 3.69 -8.03 -4.03
N SER A 22 3.50 -8.60 -2.84
CA SER A 22 4.20 -9.81 -2.39
C SER A 22 3.83 -11.07 -3.19
N PHE A 23 2.74 -11.03 -3.95
CA PHE A 23 2.28 -12.13 -4.81
C PHE A 23 2.88 -12.07 -6.24
N SER A 24 3.80 -11.16 -6.50
CA SER A 24 4.35 -10.87 -7.82
C SER A 24 5.86 -11.12 -7.95
N ASP A 25 6.46 -11.86 -7.04
CA ASP A 25 7.90 -12.11 -6.95
C ASP A 25 8.78 -10.87 -6.67
N ALA A 26 8.19 -9.68 -6.48
CA ALA A 26 8.92 -8.42 -6.26
C ALA A 26 9.80 -8.42 -5.01
N TYR A 27 9.42 -9.17 -3.98
CA TYR A 27 10.17 -9.35 -2.73
C TYR A 27 10.81 -10.74 -2.60
N GLY A 28 10.99 -11.44 -3.73
CA GLY A 28 11.51 -12.80 -3.83
C GLY A 28 10.42 -13.77 -4.30
N LYS A 29 10.84 -14.94 -4.77
CA LYS A 29 9.94 -15.93 -5.37
C LYS A 29 8.77 -16.28 -4.46
N THR A 30 7.60 -16.37 -5.05
CA THR A 30 6.37 -16.87 -4.44
C THR A 30 5.62 -17.71 -5.47
N ASP A 31 4.72 -18.56 -5.03
CA ASP A 31 3.89 -19.39 -5.90
C ASP A 31 2.40 -19.22 -5.60
N THR A 32 1.58 -19.85 -6.43
CA THR A 32 0.12 -19.80 -6.29
C THR A 32 -0.33 -20.42 -4.96
N LYS A 33 0.27 -21.55 -4.53
CA LYS A 33 -0.10 -22.19 -3.27
C LYS A 33 0.16 -21.29 -2.08
N GLN A 34 1.36 -20.70 -2.00
CA GLN A 34 1.73 -19.76 -0.94
C GLN A 34 0.80 -18.54 -0.91
N THR A 35 0.45 -18.00 -2.09
CA THR A 35 -0.52 -16.89 -2.18
C THR A 35 -1.89 -17.30 -1.64
N HIS A 36 -2.38 -18.49 -2.00
CA HIS A 36 -3.67 -19.03 -1.54
C HIS A 36 -3.68 -19.27 -0.02
N ASP A 37 -2.61 -19.82 0.53
CA ASP A 37 -2.46 -20.01 1.98
C ASP A 37 -2.52 -18.69 2.74
N ILE A 38 -1.92 -17.60 2.18
CA ILE A 38 -1.99 -16.26 2.75
C ILE A 38 -3.40 -15.68 2.66
N LEU A 39 -4.10 -15.82 1.52
CA LEU A 39 -5.47 -15.33 1.37
C LEU A 39 -6.44 -16.03 2.32
N SER A 40 -6.31 -17.35 2.48
CA SER A 40 -7.10 -18.11 3.47
C SER A 40 -6.80 -17.64 4.90
N SER A 41 -5.52 -17.50 5.25
CA SER A 41 -5.13 -16.99 6.56
C SER A 41 -5.59 -15.55 6.81
N ALA A 42 -5.68 -14.73 5.76
CA ALA A 42 -6.21 -13.36 5.87
C ALA A 42 -7.69 -13.38 6.30
N LEU A 43 -8.52 -14.21 5.68
CA LEU A 43 -9.93 -14.38 6.07
C LEU A 43 -10.07 -14.89 7.51
N ASP A 44 -9.27 -15.90 7.92
CA ASP A 44 -9.27 -16.43 9.28
C ASP A 44 -8.93 -15.36 10.33
N LEU A 45 -8.11 -14.39 9.97
CA LEU A 45 -7.71 -13.25 10.81
C LEU A 45 -8.68 -12.05 10.70
N GLY A 46 -9.71 -12.14 9.86
CA GLY A 46 -10.67 -11.08 9.60
C GLY A 46 -10.11 -9.93 8.74
N ILE A 47 -9.06 -10.19 7.95
CA ILE A 47 -8.53 -9.26 6.96
C ILE A 47 -9.30 -9.46 5.66
N ASN A 48 -10.08 -8.46 5.26
CA ASN A 48 -10.96 -8.53 4.11
C ASN A 48 -10.59 -7.57 2.97
N HIS A 49 -9.55 -6.71 3.14
CA HIS A 49 -9.12 -5.79 2.09
C HIS A 49 -7.85 -6.31 1.40
N ILE A 50 -7.91 -6.48 0.07
CA ILE A 50 -6.77 -6.83 -0.77
C ILE A 50 -6.44 -5.66 -1.68
N ASP A 51 -5.18 -5.23 -1.67
CA ASP A 51 -4.66 -4.19 -2.54
C ASP A 51 -3.65 -4.78 -3.54
N THR A 52 -4.00 -4.81 -4.81
CA THR A 52 -3.14 -5.29 -5.92
C THR A 52 -2.94 -4.22 -6.98
N ALA A 53 -2.38 -4.55 -8.14
CA ALA A 53 -2.23 -3.65 -9.28
C ALA A 53 -1.98 -4.40 -10.59
N TYR A 54 -2.43 -3.80 -11.70
CA TYR A 54 -2.21 -4.26 -13.07
C TYR A 54 -0.76 -4.66 -13.39
N ILE A 55 0.20 -3.85 -12.88
CA ILE A 55 1.63 -4.01 -13.17
C ILE A 55 2.33 -5.05 -12.26
N TYR A 56 1.74 -5.49 -11.14
CA TYR A 56 2.43 -6.36 -10.20
C TYR A 56 2.73 -7.74 -10.80
N GLY A 57 4.02 -7.97 -11.10
CA GLY A 57 4.50 -9.17 -11.77
C GLY A 57 3.87 -9.37 -13.15
N MET A 58 3.63 -8.29 -13.89
CA MET A 58 2.94 -8.32 -15.20
C MET A 58 1.57 -8.99 -15.12
N GLY A 59 0.84 -8.73 -14.02
CA GLY A 59 -0.48 -9.28 -13.75
C GLY A 59 -0.50 -10.60 -12.97
N ASN A 60 0.65 -11.14 -12.57
CA ASN A 60 0.70 -12.40 -11.82
C ASN A 60 0.01 -12.29 -10.46
N SER A 61 0.11 -11.13 -9.78
CA SER A 61 -0.61 -10.91 -8.51
C SER A 61 -2.13 -11.06 -8.70
N GLU A 62 -2.69 -10.38 -9.69
CA GLU A 62 -4.12 -10.44 -10.00
C GLU A 62 -4.56 -11.85 -10.42
N LYS A 63 -3.77 -12.54 -11.25
CA LYS A 63 -4.06 -13.93 -11.67
C LYS A 63 -4.12 -14.89 -10.48
N ARG A 64 -3.15 -14.84 -9.57
CA ARG A 64 -3.12 -15.70 -8.37
C ARG A 64 -4.31 -15.44 -7.43
N ILE A 65 -4.73 -14.18 -7.32
CA ILE A 65 -5.94 -13.81 -6.56
C ILE A 65 -7.19 -14.34 -7.27
N GLY A 66 -7.33 -14.17 -8.58
CA GLY A 66 -8.46 -14.70 -9.37
C GLY A 66 -8.55 -16.22 -9.33
N GLU A 67 -7.41 -16.92 -9.42
CA GLU A 67 -7.35 -18.38 -9.22
C GLU A 67 -7.83 -18.81 -7.83
N TYR A 68 -7.53 -18.02 -6.80
CA TYR A 68 -8.06 -18.29 -5.45
C TYR A 68 -9.58 -18.19 -5.41
N PHE A 69 -10.17 -17.16 -5.99
CA PHE A 69 -11.63 -17.00 -6.03
C PHE A 69 -12.32 -18.10 -6.81
N THR A 70 -11.74 -18.51 -7.93
CA THR A 70 -12.28 -19.59 -8.75
C THR A 70 -12.26 -20.94 -8.02
N LYS A 71 -11.17 -21.22 -7.28
CA LYS A 71 -11.02 -22.47 -6.52
C LYS A 71 -11.81 -22.49 -5.22
N ASN A 72 -12.02 -21.34 -4.59
CA ASN A 72 -12.68 -21.22 -3.29
C ASN A 72 -13.99 -20.47 -3.46
N LYS A 73 -15.03 -21.15 -3.94
CA LYS A 73 -16.36 -20.57 -4.16
C LYS A 73 -16.87 -19.83 -2.92
N GLY A 74 -17.45 -18.65 -3.10
CA GLY A 74 -17.94 -17.81 -2.01
C GLY A 74 -16.84 -17.03 -1.26
N SER A 75 -15.59 -17.08 -1.75
CA SER A 75 -14.50 -16.29 -1.14
C SER A 75 -14.42 -14.85 -1.71
N ARG A 76 -14.87 -14.64 -2.97
CA ARG A 76 -14.84 -13.32 -3.60
C ARG A 76 -15.65 -12.30 -2.80
N GLU A 77 -16.82 -12.67 -2.35
CA GLU A 77 -17.76 -11.83 -1.61
C GLU A 77 -17.25 -11.43 -0.23
N LYS A 78 -16.24 -12.14 0.27
CA LYS A 78 -15.60 -11.87 1.57
C LYS A 78 -14.50 -10.83 1.47
N PHE A 79 -14.06 -10.47 0.26
CA PHE A 79 -12.97 -9.52 0.03
C PHE A 79 -13.44 -8.23 -0.63
N ILE A 80 -12.87 -7.13 -0.17
CA ILE A 80 -12.93 -5.80 -0.77
C ILE A 80 -11.64 -5.59 -1.56
N ILE A 81 -11.73 -5.55 -2.87
CA ILE A 81 -10.56 -5.56 -3.77
C ILE A 81 -10.27 -4.15 -4.27
N ALA A 82 -9.01 -3.77 -4.18
CA ALA A 82 -8.47 -2.61 -4.86
C ALA A 82 -7.44 -3.06 -5.91
N THR A 83 -7.52 -2.48 -7.12
CA THR A 83 -6.46 -2.61 -8.13
C THR A 83 -6.11 -1.26 -8.74
N LYS A 84 -5.07 -1.18 -9.56
CA LYS A 84 -4.49 0.07 -10.05
C LYS A 84 -4.06 -0.05 -11.50
N GLY A 85 -4.29 1.02 -12.28
CA GLY A 85 -3.76 1.19 -13.63
C GLY A 85 -2.95 2.46 -13.81
N GLY A 86 -2.53 2.78 -15.03
CA GLY A 86 -1.84 4.02 -15.35
C GLY A 86 -0.31 3.94 -15.35
N ILE A 87 0.29 2.78 -15.02
CA ILE A 87 1.70 2.51 -15.27
C ILE A 87 1.81 1.60 -16.50
N GLU A 88 2.56 2.04 -17.50
CA GLU A 88 2.82 1.35 -18.74
C GLU A 88 4.28 0.92 -18.82
N THR A 89 4.52 -0.27 -19.36
CA THR A 89 5.87 -0.71 -19.72
C THR A 89 6.09 -0.38 -21.19
N GLY A 90 7.02 0.50 -21.48
CA GLY A 90 7.38 0.86 -22.84
C GLY A 90 8.08 -0.27 -23.60
N LYS A 91 8.36 -0.08 -24.89
CA LYS A 91 8.92 -1.10 -25.78
C LYS A 91 10.28 -1.63 -25.32
N ASN A 92 11.08 -0.80 -24.67
CA ASN A 92 12.41 -1.16 -24.16
C ASN A 92 12.39 -1.51 -22.67
N GLY A 93 11.21 -1.74 -22.08
CA GLY A 93 11.05 -2.04 -20.65
C GLY A 93 11.05 -0.80 -19.75
N GLU A 94 11.13 0.42 -20.30
CA GLU A 94 11.07 1.66 -19.55
C GLU A 94 9.68 1.86 -18.93
N ARG A 95 9.65 2.43 -17.74
CA ARG A 95 8.42 2.76 -17.04
C ARG A 95 7.87 4.09 -17.56
N ARG A 96 6.61 4.10 -17.98
CA ARG A 96 5.86 5.27 -18.41
C ARG A 96 4.57 5.41 -17.62
N PHE A 97 4.02 6.62 -17.61
CA PHE A 97 2.70 6.89 -17.02
C PHE A 97 1.75 7.28 -18.13
N ASN A 98 0.65 6.56 -18.21
CA ASN A 98 -0.37 6.76 -19.23
C ASN A 98 -1.74 6.76 -18.55
N ASN A 99 -2.29 7.94 -18.33
CA ASN A 99 -3.61 8.11 -17.72
C ASN A 99 -4.68 8.45 -18.76
N SER A 100 -4.44 8.17 -20.04
CA SER A 100 -5.48 8.31 -21.08
C SER A 100 -6.65 7.37 -20.78
N LYS A 101 -7.86 7.80 -21.15
CA LYS A 101 -9.08 7.01 -20.98
C LYS A 101 -8.96 5.61 -21.59
N SER A 102 -8.40 5.52 -22.80
CA SER A 102 -8.22 4.25 -23.51
C SER A 102 -7.30 3.28 -22.75
N TYR A 103 -6.17 3.79 -22.21
CA TYR A 103 -5.23 2.96 -21.46
C TYR A 103 -5.78 2.54 -20.09
N LEU A 104 -6.38 3.49 -19.34
CA LEU A 104 -6.99 3.18 -18.04
C LEU A 104 -8.13 2.18 -18.19
N LYS A 105 -8.98 2.32 -19.23
CA LYS A 105 -10.07 1.36 -19.51
C LYS A 105 -9.51 -0.02 -19.83
N LYS A 106 -8.52 -0.10 -20.74
CA LYS A 106 -7.86 -1.35 -21.11
C LYS A 106 -7.26 -2.05 -19.89
N SER A 107 -6.51 -1.31 -19.07
CA SER A 107 -5.87 -1.89 -17.87
C SER A 107 -6.90 -2.36 -16.83
N LEU A 108 -8.00 -1.64 -16.65
CA LEU A 108 -9.10 -2.06 -15.77
C LEU A 108 -9.75 -3.36 -16.28
N GLU A 109 -10.11 -3.42 -17.55
CA GLU A 109 -10.76 -4.61 -18.14
C GLU A 109 -9.86 -5.84 -18.06
N GLU A 110 -8.57 -5.69 -18.33
CA GLU A 110 -7.61 -6.78 -18.13
C GLU A 110 -7.46 -7.19 -16.67
N SER A 111 -7.49 -6.23 -15.73
CA SER A 111 -7.46 -6.50 -14.29
C SER A 111 -8.69 -7.30 -13.85
N LEU A 112 -9.89 -6.89 -14.26
CA LEU A 112 -11.14 -7.60 -13.97
C LEU A 112 -11.09 -9.05 -14.48
N ARG A 113 -10.62 -9.24 -15.71
CA ARG A 113 -10.46 -10.57 -16.31
C ARG A 113 -9.47 -11.45 -15.53
N ARG A 114 -8.30 -10.91 -15.11
CA ARG A 114 -7.29 -11.65 -14.33
C ARG A 114 -7.79 -12.00 -12.93
N LEU A 115 -8.53 -11.10 -12.31
CA LEU A 115 -9.15 -11.28 -10.99
C LEU A 115 -10.38 -12.21 -11.04
N CYS A 116 -10.88 -12.55 -12.24
CA CYS A 116 -12.10 -13.33 -12.45
C CYS A 116 -13.33 -12.70 -11.77
N VAL A 117 -13.50 -11.37 -11.93
CA VAL A 117 -14.59 -10.58 -11.35
C VAL A 117 -15.15 -9.59 -12.38
N ASP A 118 -16.41 -9.19 -12.22
CA ASP A 118 -17.04 -8.18 -13.09
C ASP A 118 -16.81 -6.75 -12.57
N GLN A 119 -16.51 -6.60 -11.27
CA GLN A 119 -16.37 -5.34 -10.58
C GLN A 119 -15.33 -5.43 -9.46
N VAL A 120 -14.65 -4.28 -9.19
CA VAL A 120 -13.81 -4.09 -7.99
C VAL A 120 -14.34 -2.93 -7.15
N GLU A 121 -14.07 -2.99 -5.85
CA GLU A 121 -14.54 -1.96 -4.92
C GLU A 121 -13.75 -0.65 -5.04
N LEU A 122 -12.49 -0.73 -5.49
CA LEU A 122 -11.66 0.46 -5.62
C LEU A 122 -10.68 0.34 -6.79
N TYR A 123 -10.60 1.39 -7.60
CA TYR A 123 -9.64 1.50 -8.68
C TYR A 123 -8.79 2.75 -8.56
N TYR A 124 -7.47 2.58 -8.56
CA TYR A 124 -6.53 3.71 -8.44
C TYR A 124 -5.87 4.06 -9.77
N VAL A 125 -5.60 5.36 -9.95
CA VAL A 125 -4.47 5.78 -10.77
C VAL A 125 -3.20 5.53 -9.97
N HIS A 126 -2.35 4.60 -10.45
CA HIS A 126 -1.17 4.13 -9.73
C HIS A 126 -0.07 5.20 -9.65
N ARG A 127 0.13 5.96 -10.74
CA ARG A 127 1.00 7.14 -10.83
C ARG A 127 0.43 8.12 -11.84
N ARG A 128 0.61 9.40 -11.54
CA ARG A 128 0.15 10.46 -12.43
C ARG A 128 1.02 10.56 -13.69
N GLU A 129 0.36 10.76 -14.83
CA GLU A 129 0.90 11.37 -16.03
C GLU A 129 0.85 12.89 -15.79
N ALA A 130 2.01 13.53 -15.56
CA ALA A 130 2.08 14.89 -15.06
C ALA A 130 1.45 15.93 -16.04
N GLU A 131 1.58 15.69 -17.33
CA GLU A 131 1.10 16.55 -18.41
C GLU A 131 -0.42 16.50 -18.58
N ARG A 132 -1.08 15.43 -18.09
CA ARG A 132 -2.53 15.30 -18.21
C ARG A 132 -3.23 15.96 -17.02
N PRO A 133 -4.22 16.84 -17.23
CA PRO A 133 -4.99 17.44 -16.15
C PRO A 133 -5.65 16.37 -15.27
N ILE A 134 -5.51 16.50 -13.94
CA ILE A 134 -6.08 15.51 -13.01
C ILE A 134 -7.61 15.52 -13.08
N GLU A 135 -8.20 16.63 -13.43
CA GLU A 135 -9.63 16.80 -13.64
C GLU A 135 -10.15 15.88 -14.76
N GLU A 136 -9.42 15.80 -15.90
CA GLU A 136 -9.73 14.90 -17.02
C GLU A 136 -9.62 13.43 -16.57
N VAL A 137 -8.56 13.10 -15.86
CA VAL A 137 -8.34 11.75 -15.34
C VAL A 137 -9.45 11.36 -14.36
N THR A 138 -9.83 12.27 -13.47
CA THR A 138 -10.91 12.03 -12.48
C THR A 138 -12.25 11.84 -13.19
N GLN A 139 -12.54 12.65 -14.21
CA GLN A 139 -13.74 12.48 -15.03
C GLN A 139 -13.77 11.10 -15.71
N THR A 140 -12.64 10.65 -16.26
CA THR A 140 -12.51 9.30 -16.85
C THR A 140 -12.82 8.20 -15.82
N LEU A 141 -12.26 8.30 -14.61
CA LEU A 141 -12.51 7.31 -13.56
C LEU A 141 -13.98 7.32 -13.12
N SER A 142 -14.64 8.48 -13.07
CA SER A 142 -16.06 8.59 -12.73
C SER A 142 -16.97 7.85 -13.72
N GLU A 143 -16.55 7.76 -14.98
CA GLU A 143 -17.30 6.98 -15.99
C GLU A 143 -17.23 5.48 -15.70
N PHE A 144 -16.09 4.96 -15.21
CA PHE A 144 -15.97 3.55 -14.83
C PHE A 144 -16.88 3.19 -13.63
N VAL A 145 -17.13 4.17 -12.74
CA VAL A 145 -18.13 4.01 -11.67
C VAL A 145 -19.53 3.95 -12.27
N LYS A 146 -19.86 4.83 -13.22
CA LYS A 146 -21.16 4.82 -13.91
C LYS A 146 -21.38 3.55 -14.74
N GLU A 147 -20.29 2.98 -15.32
CA GLU A 147 -20.33 1.69 -16.03
C GLU A 147 -20.51 0.49 -15.08
N GLY A 148 -20.48 0.69 -13.75
CA GLY A 148 -20.62 -0.37 -12.76
C GLY A 148 -19.39 -1.27 -12.61
N LYS A 149 -18.23 -0.91 -13.22
CA LYS A 149 -16.99 -1.69 -13.14
C LYS A 149 -16.18 -1.44 -11.87
N VAL A 150 -16.44 -0.30 -11.22
CA VAL A 150 -15.73 0.18 -10.04
C VAL A 150 -16.71 0.83 -9.10
N ASN A 151 -16.60 0.59 -7.79
CA ASN A 151 -17.45 1.28 -6.80
C ASN A 151 -16.90 2.64 -6.39
N GLN A 152 -15.58 2.73 -6.21
CA GLN A 152 -14.89 3.94 -5.78
C GLN A 152 -13.60 4.13 -6.56
N ILE A 153 -13.15 5.38 -6.65
CA ILE A 153 -11.91 5.74 -7.31
C ILE A 153 -10.89 6.27 -6.30
N GLY A 154 -9.63 6.16 -6.65
CA GLY A 154 -8.52 6.66 -5.82
C GLY A 154 -7.30 7.07 -6.63
N PHE A 155 -6.35 7.66 -5.94
CA PHE A 155 -5.06 8.04 -6.51
C PHE A 155 -3.93 7.57 -5.60
N SER A 156 -2.77 7.30 -6.18
CA SER A 156 -1.59 6.95 -5.42
C SER A 156 -0.47 7.97 -5.66
N GLU A 157 0.17 8.40 -4.57
CA GLU A 157 1.31 9.32 -4.59
C GLU A 157 1.00 10.66 -5.26
N ILE A 158 -0.14 11.26 -4.93
CA ILE A 158 -0.52 12.61 -5.38
C ILE A 158 -0.40 13.62 -4.25
N SER A 159 -0.16 14.88 -4.62
CA SER A 159 -0.08 16.01 -3.69
C SER A 159 -1.44 16.41 -3.12
N PRO A 160 -1.49 17.11 -1.96
CA PRO A 160 -2.73 17.71 -1.46
C PRO A 160 -3.42 18.63 -2.46
N SER A 161 -2.64 19.37 -3.28
CA SER A 161 -3.18 20.26 -4.31
C SER A 161 -3.90 19.47 -5.42
N SER A 162 -3.28 18.41 -5.93
CA SER A 162 -3.89 17.54 -6.95
C SER A 162 -5.13 16.86 -6.39
N LEU A 163 -5.07 16.38 -5.15
CA LEU A 163 -6.23 15.76 -4.47
C LEU A 163 -7.40 16.74 -4.33
N ASN A 164 -7.11 18.02 -3.98
CA ASN A 164 -8.13 19.06 -3.89
C ASN A 164 -8.82 19.33 -5.24
N LYS A 165 -8.08 19.31 -6.36
CA LYS A 165 -8.66 19.44 -7.69
C LYS A 165 -9.52 18.24 -8.06
N ALA A 166 -9.01 17.01 -7.87
CA ALA A 166 -9.73 15.79 -8.16
C ALA A 166 -11.05 15.68 -7.38
N SER A 167 -11.02 15.99 -6.08
CA SER A 167 -12.20 15.88 -5.19
C SER A 167 -13.35 16.82 -5.55
N LYS A 168 -13.09 17.89 -6.31
CA LYS A 168 -14.12 18.79 -6.85
C LYS A 168 -14.85 18.23 -8.07
N ILE A 169 -14.26 17.23 -8.74
CA ILE A 169 -14.84 16.59 -9.93
C ILE A 169 -15.68 15.38 -9.55
N PHE A 170 -15.14 14.54 -8.65
CA PHE A 170 -15.81 13.32 -8.20
C PHE A 170 -15.34 12.91 -6.80
N PRO A 171 -16.20 12.28 -5.96
CA PRO A 171 -15.81 11.78 -4.65
C PRO A 171 -14.63 10.80 -4.74
N ILE A 172 -13.59 11.04 -3.94
CA ILE A 172 -12.40 10.19 -3.87
C ILE A 172 -12.54 9.23 -2.69
N GLY A 173 -12.55 7.93 -2.96
CA GLY A 173 -12.68 6.89 -1.94
C GLY A 173 -11.40 6.69 -1.13
N ALA A 174 -10.25 6.71 -1.79
CA ALA A 174 -8.98 6.52 -1.11
C ALA A 174 -7.81 7.24 -1.78
N ILE A 175 -6.82 7.58 -0.96
CA ILE A 175 -5.49 8.00 -1.38
C ILE A 175 -4.50 6.94 -0.87
N GLN A 176 -3.55 6.56 -1.72
CA GLN A 176 -2.51 5.63 -1.32
C GLN A 176 -1.13 6.29 -1.36
N SER A 177 -0.45 6.35 -0.22
CA SER A 177 0.89 6.95 -0.08
C SER A 177 1.82 6.06 0.74
N GLU A 178 3.14 6.18 0.53
CA GLU A 178 4.11 5.57 1.42
C GLU A 178 4.02 6.24 2.79
N TYR A 179 3.60 5.48 3.81
CA TYR A 179 3.50 6.01 5.15
C TYR A 179 3.94 4.98 6.19
N SER A 180 4.91 5.39 6.99
CA SER A 180 5.51 4.59 8.08
C SER A 180 6.34 5.51 8.99
N LEU A 181 6.86 4.98 10.07
CA LEU A 181 7.86 5.69 10.90
C LEU A 181 9.08 6.17 10.10
N SER A 182 9.45 5.49 8.99
CA SER A 182 10.57 5.91 8.14
C SER A 182 10.21 6.90 7.04
N THR A 183 8.92 7.13 6.77
CA THR A 183 8.42 8.06 5.74
C THR A 183 7.17 8.75 6.27
N ARG A 184 7.29 10.01 6.68
CA ARG A 184 6.21 10.78 7.31
C ARG A 184 5.71 11.95 6.44
N TYR A 185 5.99 11.94 5.14
CA TYR A 185 5.53 12.98 4.21
C TYR A 185 4.01 13.18 4.18
N PRO A 186 3.16 12.14 4.32
CA PRO A 186 1.72 12.35 4.38
C PRO A 186 1.26 13.29 5.50
N GLU A 187 2.04 13.45 6.57
CA GLU A 187 1.75 14.39 7.67
C GLU A 187 1.85 15.87 7.25
N LEU A 188 2.44 16.15 6.08
CA LEU A 188 2.63 17.52 5.54
C LEU A 188 1.44 18.04 4.70
N GLY A 189 0.28 17.37 4.77
CA GLY A 189 -0.95 17.85 4.12
C GLY A 189 -1.89 16.76 3.60
N ILE A 190 -1.39 15.61 3.19
CA ILE A 190 -2.23 14.54 2.64
C ILE A 190 -3.16 13.92 3.72
N LEU A 191 -2.69 13.77 4.95
CA LEU A 191 -3.54 13.32 6.06
C LEU A 191 -4.72 14.26 6.27
N GLN A 192 -4.45 15.54 6.45
CA GLN A 192 -5.46 16.57 6.68
C GLN A 192 -6.46 16.65 5.51
N LYS A 193 -5.94 16.60 4.28
CA LYS A 193 -6.80 16.65 3.09
C LYS A 193 -7.65 15.39 2.95
N SER A 194 -7.12 14.22 3.28
CA SER A 194 -7.88 12.97 3.25
C SER A 194 -9.02 12.97 4.28
N GLU A 195 -8.81 13.53 5.47
CA GLU A 195 -9.85 13.69 6.48
C GLU A 195 -10.93 14.68 6.03
N GLU A 196 -10.52 15.85 5.50
CA GLU A 196 -11.42 16.88 5.00
C GLU A 196 -12.42 16.32 3.96
N ILE A 197 -11.92 15.55 3.00
CA ILE A 197 -12.76 14.95 1.95
C ILE A 197 -13.33 13.58 2.31
N LYS A 198 -13.14 13.11 3.55
CA LYS A 198 -13.58 11.79 4.05
C LYS A 198 -13.09 10.61 3.22
N ALA A 199 -11.87 10.71 2.68
CA ALA A 199 -11.21 9.63 1.96
C ALA A 199 -10.34 8.80 2.92
N THR A 200 -10.16 7.52 2.59
CA THR A 200 -9.26 6.64 3.32
C THR A 200 -7.82 6.87 2.88
N LEU A 201 -6.88 7.02 3.82
CA LEU A 201 -5.46 6.97 3.53
C LEU A 201 -4.97 5.53 3.64
N VAL A 202 -4.62 4.95 2.50
CA VAL A 202 -4.04 3.60 2.43
C VAL A 202 -2.52 3.70 2.48
N ALA A 203 -1.92 3.22 3.59
CA ALA A 203 -0.49 3.33 3.83
C ALA A 203 0.26 2.12 3.28
N PHE A 204 0.97 2.29 2.16
CA PHE A 204 1.85 1.24 1.66
C PHE A 204 3.26 1.32 2.28
N SER A 205 4.02 0.22 2.21
CA SER A 205 5.32 0.06 2.88
C SER A 205 5.31 0.41 4.38
N PRO A 206 4.29 -0.01 5.15
CA PRO A 206 4.11 0.38 6.55
C PRO A 206 5.27 -0.07 7.45
N LEU A 207 6.08 -1.03 6.99
CA LEU A 207 7.24 -1.57 7.71
C LEU A 207 8.58 -0.98 7.22
N GLY A 208 8.56 0.16 6.50
CA GLY A 208 9.79 0.76 5.96
C GLY A 208 10.58 -0.22 5.08
N ARG A 209 9.89 -1.09 4.32
CA ARG A 209 10.50 -2.12 3.45
C ARG A 209 11.47 -3.06 4.18
N SER A 210 11.15 -3.45 5.40
CA SER A 210 11.85 -4.30 6.37
C SER A 210 12.60 -3.59 7.50
N LEU A 211 12.91 -2.32 7.43
CA LEU A 211 13.66 -1.61 8.49
C LEU A 211 12.95 -1.68 9.86
N LEU A 212 11.62 -1.71 9.87
CA LEU A 212 10.79 -1.75 11.07
C LEU A 212 10.31 -3.17 11.43
N THR A 213 11.10 -4.19 11.08
CA THR A 213 10.82 -5.59 11.43
C THR A 213 11.88 -6.13 12.39
N ASP A 214 11.57 -7.27 13.03
CA ASP A 214 12.52 -7.94 13.95
C ASP A 214 13.80 -8.41 13.25
N LYS A 215 13.74 -8.59 11.91
CA LYS A 215 14.87 -9.02 11.07
C LYS A 215 14.93 -8.18 9.80
N PRO A 216 15.52 -6.98 9.85
CA PRO A 216 15.67 -6.13 8.68
C PRO A 216 16.58 -6.81 7.63
N HIS A 217 16.38 -6.47 6.37
CA HIS A 217 17.25 -6.97 5.30
C HIS A 217 18.67 -6.41 5.47
N ASN A 218 19.66 -7.28 5.46
CA ASN A 218 21.05 -6.89 5.35
C ASN A 218 21.40 -6.52 3.89
N ILE A 219 22.61 -5.98 3.68
CA ILE A 219 23.08 -5.53 2.35
C ILE A 219 23.01 -6.65 1.30
N LYS A 220 23.43 -7.87 1.65
CA LYS A 220 23.40 -9.02 0.73
C LYS A 220 21.97 -9.27 0.23
N LYS A 221 21.00 -9.24 1.13
CA LYS A 221 19.58 -9.42 0.78
C LYS A 221 19.03 -8.25 -0.01
N ALA A 222 19.31 -7.01 0.40
CA ALA A 222 18.84 -5.81 -0.29
C ALA A 222 19.29 -5.78 -1.76
N GLN A 223 20.53 -6.16 -2.05
CA GLN A 223 21.08 -6.22 -3.41
C GLN A 223 20.41 -7.27 -4.32
N THR A 224 19.74 -8.29 -3.76
CA THR A 224 18.98 -9.26 -4.55
C THR A 224 17.56 -8.79 -4.92
N LEU A 225 17.11 -7.67 -4.38
CA LEU A 225 15.74 -7.18 -4.55
C LEU A 225 15.72 -5.94 -5.46
N ASN A 226 15.12 -6.07 -6.63
CA ASN A 226 15.08 -4.97 -7.63
C ASN A 226 14.55 -3.65 -7.08
N LEU A 227 13.65 -3.69 -6.09
CA LEU A 227 13.11 -2.49 -5.44
C LEU A 227 14.08 -1.82 -4.47
N LEU A 228 15.07 -2.55 -3.96
CA LEU A 228 15.96 -2.08 -2.90
C LEU A 228 17.41 -1.84 -3.36
N LYS A 229 17.87 -2.56 -4.38
CA LYS A 229 19.27 -2.50 -4.83
C LYS A 229 19.77 -1.10 -5.23
N GLU A 230 18.87 -0.20 -5.61
CA GLU A 230 19.16 1.19 -5.97
C GLU A 230 18.51 2.20 -5.00
N ASN A 231 17.82 1.70 -3.96
CA ASN A 231 17.15 2.56 -3.01
C ASN A 231 18.14 3.14 -2.01
N PRO A 232 18.26 4.48 -1.88
CA PRO A 232 19.29 5.12 -1.05
C PRO A 232 19.29 4.67 0.42
N ARG A 233 18.13 4.32 1.00
CA ARG A 233 18.04 3.80 2.38
C ARG A 233 18.65 2.42 2.56
N PHE A 234 18.83 1.67 1.48
CA PHE A 234 19.32 0.29 1.46
C PHE A 234 20.71 0.16 0.84
N LEU A 235 21.39 1.28 0.57
CA LEU A 235 22.79 1.36 0.19
C LEU A 235 23.66 1.70 1.40
N GLU A 236 24.90 1.25 1.41
CA GLU A 236 25.86 1.69 2.43
C GLU A 236 26.35 3.13 2.18
N PRO A 237 26.59 3.92 3.23
CA PRO A 237 26.52 3.56 4.65
C PRO A 237 25.11 3.68 5.29
N ASN A 238 24.12 4.17 4.54
CA ASN A 238 22.78 4.45 5.05
C ASN A 238 22.11 3.21 5.67
N LEU A 239 22.22 2.04 5.02
CA LEU A 239 21.57 0.82 5.51
C LEU A 239 22.08 0.43 6.90
N SER A 240 23.40 0.43 7.11
CA SER A 240 23.99 0.12 8.41
C SER A 240 23.54 1.11 9.50
N HIS A 241 23.48 2.41 9.18
CA HIS A 241 22.97 3.42 10.11
C HIS A 241 21.49 3.20 10.43
N ASN A 242 20.67 2.97 9.42
CA ASN A 242 19.22 2.75 9.60
C ASN A 242 18.94 1.50 10.45
N ILE A 243 19.68 0.41 10.24
CA ILE A 243 19.52 -0.81 11.06
C ILE A 243 19.89 -0.50 12.52
N LYS A 244 21.01 0.18 12.77
CA LYS A 244 21.47 0.52 14.12
C LYS A 244 20.46 1.41 14.85
N ILE A 245 19.91 2.43 14.20
CA ILE A 245 18.91 3.31 14.80
C ILE A 245 17.62 2.52 15.16
N THR A 246 17.21 1.58 14.31
CA THR A 246 16.02 0.76 14.58
C THR A 246 16.25 -0.37 15.59
N ASP A 247 17.47 -0.58 16.13
CA ASP A 247 17.72 -1.54 17.23
C ASP A 247 16.92 -1.15 18.48
N ALA A 248 16.95 0.12 18.90
CA ALA A 248 16.19 0.60 20.05
C ALA A 248 14.66 0.45 19.86
N PHE A 249 14.17 0.60 18.62
CA PHE A 249 12.76 0.33 18.32
C PHE A 249 12.39 -1.16 18.45
N ARG A 250 13.31 -2.06 18.10
CA ARG A 250 13.16 -3.51 18.30
C ARG A 250 13.18 -3.87 19.78
N GLU A 251 14.05 -3.25 20.56
CA GLU A 251 14.10 -3.41 22.03
C GLU A 251 12.80 -2.98 22.66
N LEU A 252 12.29 -1.78 22.34
CA LEU A 252 11.00 -1.30 22.83
C LEU A 252 9.86 -2.29 22.49
N ALA A 253 9.78 -2.79 21.27
CA ALA A 253 8.76 -3.77 20.89
C ALA A 253 8.89 -5.08 21.68
N SER A 254 10.13 -5.54 21.92
CA SER A 254 10.42 -6.73 22.73
C SER A 254 9.97 -6.54 24.19
N ASP A 255 10.24 -5.39 24.78
CA ASP A 255 9.83 -5.05 26.16
C ASP A 255 8.30 -5.00 26.29
N MET A 256 7.61 -4.58 25.21
CA MET A 256 6.14 -4.63 25.12
C MET A 256 5.60 -6.05 24.84
N GLY A 257 6.47 -7.06 24.66
CA GLY A 257 6.07 -8.45 24.33
C GLY A 257 5.45 -8.63 22.95
N ILE A 258 5.74 -7.73 21.98
CA ILE A 258 5.21 -7.77 20.62
C ILE A 258 6.34 -7.72 19.59
N SER A 259 6.04 -8.05 18.33
CA SER A 259 7.00 -7.86 17.25
C SER A 259 7.13 -6.39 16.84
N SER A 260 8.30 -5.97 16.38
CA SER A 260 8.52 -4.63 15.83
C SER A 260 7.55 -4.31 14.68
N ALA A 261 7.24 -5.32 13.86
CA ALA A 261 6.26 -5.18 12.80
C ALA A 261 4.84 -4.88 13.34
N ALA A 262 4.42 -5.52 14.44
CA ALA A 262 3.14 -5.23 15.09
C ALA A 262 3.13 -3.82 15.69
N LEU A 263 4.23 -3.38 16.32
CA LEU A 263 4.37 -2.04 16.88
C LEU A 263 4.29 -0.97 15.77
N ALA A 264 4.95 -1.17 14.62
CA ALA A 264 4.89 -0.25 13.48
C ALA A 264 3.47 -0.13 12.90
N ILE A 265 2.72 -1.24 12.83
CA ILE A 265 1.31 -1.22 12.40
C ILE A 265 0.43 -0.50 13.44
N ALA A 266 0.62 -0.79 14.74
CA ALA A 266 -0.13 -0.13 15.81
C ALA A 266 0.07 1.39 15.79
N TRP A 267 1.30 1.84 15.58
CA TRP A 267 1.61 3.26 15.45
C TRP A 267 0.83 3.90 14.30
N LEU A 268 0.82 3.30 13.09
CA LEU A 268 0.04 3.80 11.96
C LEU A 268 -1.46 3.86 12.27
N LEU A 269 -2.00 2.83 12.91
CA LEU A 269 -3.42 2.76 13.27
C LEU A 269 -3.81 3.83 14.30
N HIS A 270 -2.85 4.27 15.13
CA HIS A 270 -3.03 5.35 16.09
C HIS A 270 -3.06 6.74 15.42
N LYS A 271 -2.37 6.92 14.29
CA LYS A 271 -2.26 8.23 13.61
C LYS A 271 -3.58 8.76 13.04
N GLY A 272 -4.57 7.91 12.80
CA GLY A 272 -5.88 8.35 12.31
C GLY A 272 -6.86 7.18 12.09
N LYS A 273 -8.16 7.48 12.24
CA LYS A 273 -9.23 6.49 12.04
C LYS A 273 -9.46 6.15 10.56
N ASN A 274 -9.02 7.02 9.65
CA ASN A 274 -9.11 6.85 8.20
C ASN A 274 -7.85 6.23 7.58
N ILE A 275 -6.85 5.81 8.38
CA ILE A 275 -5.59 5.22 7.89
C ILE A 275 -5.69 3.70 7.87
N VAL A 276 -5.38 3.07 6.75
CA VAL A 276 -5.37 1.60 6.58
C VAL A 276 -4.01 1.16 6.05
N PRO A 277 -3.13 0.61 6.89
CA PRO A 277 -1.88 0.02 6.42
C PRO A 277 -2.13 -1.25 5.62
N ILE A 278 -1.37 -1.44 4.53
CA ILE A 278 -1.43 -2.61 3.64
C ILE A 278 -0.08 -3.35 3.59
N PRO A 279 0.37 -3.95 4.70
CA PRO A 279 1.59 -4.75 4.68
C PRO A 279 1.47 -5.92 3.72
N GLY A 280 2.53 -6.17 2.94
CA GLY A 280 2.66 -7.37 2.13
C GLY A 280 3.48 -8.43 2.87
N THR A 281 3.11 -9.70 2.69
CA THR A 281 3.87 -10.83 3.23
C THR A 281 3.78 -12.06 2.33
N ARG A 282 4.74 -12.99 2.49
CA ARG A 282 4.77 -14.31 1.86
C ARG A 282 4.70 -15.43 2.91
N SER A 283 4.35 -15.08 4.16
CA SER A 283 4.32 -16.02 5.29
C SER A 283 3.07 -15.80 6.13
N THR A 284 2.30 -16.86 6.33
CA THR A 284 1.13 -16.86 7.23
C THR A 284 1.52 -16.55 8.67
N LYS A 285 2.73 -16.96 9.11
CA LYS A 285 3.29 -16.59 10.42
C LYS A 285 3.49 -15.09 10.55
N HIS A 286 4.05 -14.45 9.51
CA HIS A 286 4.22 -12.98 9.51
C HIS A 286 2.87 -12.27 9.44
N LEU A 287 1.89 -12.79 8.67
CA LEU A 287 0.56 -12.20 8.63
C LEU A 287 -0.12 -12.21 10.01
N LYS A 288 -0.02 -13.32 10.75
CA LYS A 288 -0.49 -13.41 12.14
C LYS A 288 0.21 -12.41 13.06
N SER A 289 1.52 -12.20 12.89
CA SER A 289 2.25 -11.18 13.67
C SER A 289 1.79 -9.76 13.34
N LEU A 290 1.60 -9.44 12.06
CA LEU A 290 1.10 -8.14 11.59
C LEU A 290 -0.31 -7.84 12.11
N SER A 291 -1.20 -8.84 12.10
CA SER A 291 -2.58 -8.67 12.57
C SER A 291 -2.67 -8.30 14.05
N LYS A 292 -1.72 -8.74 14.89
CA LYS A 292 -1.63 -8.36 16.31
C LYS A 292 -1.48 -6.84 16.49
N GLY A 293 -0.89 -6.12 15.54
CA GLY A 293 -0.80 -4.66 15.58
C GLY A 293 -2.17 -3.97 15.69
N SER A 294 -3.26 -4.62 15.24
CA SER A 294 -4.63 -4.09 15.38
C SER A 294 -5.21 -4.21 16.81
N GLU A 295 -4.57 -4.98 17.65
CA GLU A 295 -4.99 -5.22 19.05
C GLU A 295 -4.20 -4.37 20.03
N VAL A 296 -3.06 -3.83 19.61
CA VAL A 296 -2.19 -3.00 20.45
C VAL A 296 -2.78 -1.59 20.60
N HIS A 297 -2.88 -1.13 21.84
CA HIS A 297 -3.30 0.21 22.20
C HIS A 297 -2.10 0.94 22.79
N LEU A 298 -1.55 1.88 22.04
CA LEU A 298 -0.39 2.65 22.47
C LEU A 298 -0.81 3.76 23.43
N LYS A 299 -0.14 3.82 24.58
CA LYS A 299 -0.26 4.89 25.55
C LYS A 299 0.52 6.14 25.09
N PRO A 300 0.19 7.35 25.59
CA PRO A 300 0.94 8.56 25.26
C PRO A 300 2.44 8.45 25.52
N GLU A 301 2.85 7.77 26.60
CA GLU A 301 4.26 7.56 26.97
C GLU A 301 4.98 6.70 25.93
N GLU A 302 4.32 5.62 25.46
CA GLU A 302 4.87 4.71 24.43
C GLU A 302 5.00 5.43 23.08
N LEU A 303 4.03 6.27 22.71
CA LEU A 303 4.11 7.10 21.50
C LEU A 303 5.26 8.11 21.58
N ASN A 304 5.41 8.77 22.73
CA ASN A 304 6.51 9.70 22.96
C ASN A 304 7.87 8.99 22.89
N GLU A 305 7.96 7.77 23.40
CA GLU A 305 9.18 6.98 23.32
C GLU A 305 9.49 6.56 21.89
N ILE A 306 8.49 6.12 21.12
CA ILE A 306 8.64 5.83 19.69
C ILE A 306 9.15 7.07 18.93
N ASP A 307 8.56 8.25 19.19
CA ASP A 307 8.96 9.50 18.52
C ASP A 307 10.37 9.99 18.95
N LYS A 308 10.85 9.66 20.15
CA LYS A 308 12.26 9.89 20.56
C LYS A 308 13.22 8.95 19.86
N ILE A 309 12.88 7.66 19.77
CA ILE A 309 13.71 6.63 19.11
C ILE A 309 13.78 6.88 17.62
N LEU A 310 12.64 7.16 16.98
CA LEU A 310 12.49 7.34 15.54
C LEU A 310 11.85 8.71 15.23
N PRO A 311 12.55 9.84 15.48
CA PRO A 311 12.02 11.18 15.19
C PRO A 311 11.78 11.38 13.69
N VAL A 312 11.01 12.40 13.31
CA VAL A 312 10.82 12.75 11.89
C VAL A 312 12.17 12.96 11.23
N GLY A 313 12.40 12.27 10.09
CA GLY A 313 13.65 12.38 9.33
C GLY A 313 14.80 11.49 9.80
N TRP A 314 14.60 10.58 10.75
CA TRP A 314 15.64 9.68 11.26
C TRP A 314 16.28 8.78 10.19
N ALA A 315 15.50 8.40 9.15
CA ALA A 315 15.96 7.44 8.15
C ALA A 315 16.95 8.10 7.17
N HIS A 316 18.19 7.61 7.20
CA HIS A 316 19.24 8.04 6.28
C HIS A 316 18.96 7.57 4.84
N GLY A 317 19.18 8.45 3.88
CA GLY A 317 18.88 8.24 2.47
C GLY A 317 17.42 8.53 2.12
N ASP A 318 17.22 8.84 0.85
CA ASP A 318 15.86 9.10 0.35
C ASP A 318 15.07 7.78 0.21
N ARG A 319 13.73 7.87 0.24
CA ARG A 319 12.83 6.73 0.06
C ARG A 319 12.85 6.14 -1.36
N TYR A 320 13.31 6.93 -2.33
CA TYR A 320 13.41 6.56 -3.73
C TYR A 320 14.74 6.99 -4.34
N SER A 321 15.26 6.22 -5.31
CA SER A 321 16.29 6.68 -6.22
C SER A 321 15.75 7.75 -7.17
N VAL A 322 16.63 8.47 -7.86
CA VAL A 322 16.23 9.50 -8.84
C VAL A 322 15.22 8.95 -9.85
N ASN A 323 15.43 7.74 -10.36
CA ASN A 323 14.53 7.10 -11.33
C ASN A 323 13.17 6.71 -10.71
N GLN A 324 13.14 6.40 -9.42
CA GLN A 324 11.91 6.03 -8.72
C GLN A 324 11.08 7.25 -8.32
N TRP A 325 11.69 8.45 -8.24
CA TRP A 325 11.00 9.69 -7.97
C TRP A 325 10.17 10.19 -9.16
N VAL A 326 10.36 9.64 -10.36
CA VAL A 326 9.49 9.96 -11.49
C VAL A 326 8.11 9.36 -11.23
N GLY A 327 7.08 10.21 -11.17
CA GLY A 327 5.68 9.85 -10.98
C GLY A 327 5.05 10.19 -9.63
N PRO A 328 5.71 10.01 -8.45
CA PRO A 328 5.20 10.58 -7.20
C PRO A 328 5.18 12.10 -7.26
N GLU A 329 4.10 12.72 -6.79
CA GLU A 329 4.06 14.16 -6.57
C GLU A 329 4.72 14.50 -5.22
N LYS A 330 5.13 15.76 -5.02
CA LYS A 330 5.71 16.19 -3.75
C LYS A 330 4.65 16.22 -2.64
N TYR A 331 5.06 15.90 -1.42
CA TYR A 331 4.19 15.91 -0.22
C TYR A 331 3.06 14.86 -0.27
N CYS A 332 3.28 13.76 -1.00
CA CYS A 332 2.37 12.63 -1.04
C CYS A 332 2.66 11.63 0.09
#